data_6ac1a5c28f5ae9ae698118448de22082
#
_entry.id   6ac1a5c28f5ae9ae698118448de22082
#
_cell.length_a   1.000
_cell.length_b   1.000
_cell.length_c   1.000
_cell.angle_alpha   90.00
_cell.angle_beta   90.00
_cell.angle_gamma   90.00
#
_symmetry.space_group_name_H-M   'P 1'
#
loop_
_entity.id
_entity.type
_entity.pdbx_description
1 polymer ?
#
loop_
_entity_poly.entity_id
_entity_poly.type
_entity_poly.pdbx_seq_one_letter_code
_entity_poly.pdbx_strand_id
1 'polypeptide(L)'
;VAYTEKFQHLADLARAQVSSVDADEVDALVRNGAVALDIRDPDEHAADHIPGSISISRGKLEMVVESKIPDLDTPVLCYCNAVNRGALSAATLAAMGYSNARYIDGGLNAYNSLTPMTTKEESN
;
A
#
# COMPACT_ATOMS: atom_id res chain seq x y z
N VAL A 1 -5.97 13.05 -15.06
CA VAL A 1 -7.41 12.90 -14.90
C VAL A 1 -7.81 13.27 -13.50
N ALA A 2 -8.77 14.19 -13.39
CA ALA A 2 -9.26 14.60 -12.09
C ALA A 2 -10.20 13.52 -11.51
N TYR A 3 -10.10 13.28 -10.22
CA TYR A 3 -11.04 12.41 -9.54
C TYR A 3 -12.37 13.13 -9.35
N THR A 4 -13.45 12.37 -9.29
CA THR A 4 -14.77 12.95 -8.96
C THR A 4 -14.77 13.35 -7.48
N GLU A 5 -15.65 14.29 -7.14
CA GLU A 5 -15.79 14.75 -5.76
C GLU A 5 -16.20 13.61 -4.82
N LYS A 6 -17.11 12.74 -5.27
CA LYS A 6 -17.58 11.61 -4.45
C LYS A 6 -16.46 10.61 -4.16
N PHE A 7 -15.67 10.28 -5.17
CA PHE A 7 -14.53 9.38 -4.99
C PHE A 7 -13.50 10.00 -4.04
N GLN A 8 -13.14 11.26 -4.27
CA GLN A 8 -12.17 11.94 -3.41
C GLN A 8 -12.67 12.04 -1.98
N HIS A 9 -13.97 12.29 -1.78
CA HIS A 9 -14.54 12.34 -0.44
C HIS A 9 -14.39 10.99 0.29
N LEU A 10 -14.67 9.88 -0.39
CA LEU A 10 -14.47 8.55 0.21
C LEU A 10 -13.01 8.32 0.57
N ALA A 11 -12.09 8.72 -0.30
CA ALA A 11 -10.67 8.58 -0.02
C ALA A 11 -10.23 9.45 1.17
N ASP A 12 -10.75 10.66 1.26
CA ASP A 12 -10.45 11.55 2.39
C ASP A 12 -10.96 10.99 3.71
N LEU A 13 -12.16 10.40 3.71
CA LEU A 13 -12.69 9.73 4.90
C LEU A 13 -11.80 8.55 5.31
N ALA A 14 -11.35 7.76 4.34
CA ALA A 14 -10.45 6.64 4.61
C ALA A 14 -9.14 7.14 5.23
N ARG A 15 -8.56 8.20 4.70
CA ARG A 15 -7.33 8.78 5.22
C ARG A 15 -7.48 9.26 6.67
N ALA A 16 -8.67 9.72 7.03
CA ALA A 16 -8.93 10.15 8.40
C ALA A 16 -9.04 8.97 9.39
N GLN A 17 -9.27 7.77 8.89
CA GLN A 17 -9.46 6.57 9.72
C GLN A 17 -8.18 5.79 9.97
N VAL A 18 -7.19 5.92 9.10
CA VAL A 18 -5.95 5.14 9.18
C VAL A 18 -4.72 6.05 9.08
N SER A 19 -3.59 5.55 9.57
CA SER A 19 -2.33 6.28 9.49
C SER A 19 -1.60 5.97 8.18
N SER A 20 -0.64 6.83 7.85
CA SER A 20 0.28 6.59 6.74
C SER A 20 1.68 6.30 7.25
N VAL A 21 2.52 5.77 6.37
CA VAL A 21 3.96 5.72 6.54
C VAL A 21 4.61 6.46 5.38
N ASP A 22 5.79 7.02 5.61
CA ASP A 22 6.54 7.65 4.54
C ASP A 22 7.23 6.60 3.68
N ALA A 23 7.43 6.91 2.42
CA ALA A 23 8.04 5.96 1.48
C ALA A 23 9.45 5.53 1.91
N ASP A 24 10.21 6.42 2.56
CA ASP A 24 11.55 6.11 3.05
C ASP A 24 11.58 5.17 4.26
N GLU A 25 10.44 4.96 4.90
CA GLU A 25 10.32 4.02 6.02
C GLU A 25 10.01 2.58 5.59
N VAL A 26 9.55 2.39 4.35
CA VAL A 26 8.97 1.13 3.90
C VAL A 26 9.98 -0.03 3.98
N ASP A 27 11.18 0.15 3.46
CA ASP A 27 12.16 -0.94 3.44
C ASP A 27 12.52 -1.43 4.83
N ALA A 28 12.68 -0.51 5.79
CA ALA A 28 12.97 -0.88 7.17
C ALA A 28 11.79 -1.60 7.82
N LEU A 29 10.58 -1.13 7.58
CA LEU A 29 9.38 -1.76 8.13
C LEU A 29 9.20 -3.18 7.57
N VAL A 30 9.44 -3.37 6.27
CA VAL A 30 9.33 -4.70 5.65
C VAL A 30 10.40 -5.64 6.22
N ARG A 31 11.62 -5.18 6.42
CA ARG A 31 12.66 -5.98 7.06
C ARG A 31 12.26 -6.41 8.46
N ASN A 32 11.44 -5.63 9.15
CA ASN A 32 10.99 -5.91 10.50
C ASN A 32 9.63 -6.62 10.55
N GLY A 33 9.17 -7.18 9.44
CA GLY A 33 7.99 -8.04 9.41
C GLY A 33 6.73 -7.43 8.81
N ALA A 34 6.75 -6.17 8.39
CA ALA A 34 5.60 -5.59 7.70
C ALA A 34 5.47 -6.18 6.30
N VAL A 35 4.25 -6.21 5.79
CA VAL A 35 3.94 -6.67 4.44
C VAL A 35 3.51 -5.47 3.60
N ALA A 36 4.24 -5.19 2.53
CA ALA A 36 3.80 -4.21 1.55
C ALA A 36 2.74 -4.86 0.66
N LEU A 37 1.59 -4.24 0.54
CA LEU A 37 0.45 -4.79 -0.19
C LEU A 37 0.07 -3.88 -1.34
N ASP A 38 0.33 -4.37 -2.55
CA ASP A 38 -0.02 -3.67 -3.78
C ASP A 38 -1.48 -3.96 -4.12
N ILE A 39 -2.32 -2.93 -4.02
CA ILE A 39 -3.76 -3.07 -4.27
C ILE A 39 -4.16 -2.60 -5.67
N ARG A 40 -3.18 -2.34 -6.52
CA ARG A 40 -3.42 -2.02 -7.92
C ARG A 40 -3.77 -3.30 -8.70
N ASP A 41 -4.06 -3.15 -9.98
CA ASP A 41 -4.37 -4.29 -10.83
C ASP A 41 -3.13 -5.15 -11.10
N PRO A 42 -3.31 -6.45 -11.41
CA PRO A 42 -2.16 -7.35 -11.59
C PRO A 42 -1.17 -6.93 -12.67
N ASP A 43 -1.63 -6.33 -13.75
CA ASP A 43 -0.74 -5.86 -14.83
C ASP A 43 0.10 -4.65 -14.37
N GLU A 44 -0.45 -3.79 -13.53
CA GLU A 44 0.31 -2.70 -12.93
C GLU A 44 1.43 -3.26 -12.03
N HIS A 45 1.10 -4.27 -11.22
CA HIS A 45 2.10 -4.93 -10.36
C HIS A 45 3.19 -5.59 -11.18
N ALA A 46 2.82 -6.28 -12.25
CA ALA A 46 3.79 -6.95 -13.12
C ALA A 46 4.75 -5.97 -13.78
N ALA A 47 4.26 -4.76 -14.11
CA ALA A 47 5.09 -3.74 -14.74
C ALA A 47 6.12 -3.14 -13.78
N ASP A 48 5.73 -2.89 -12.54
CA ASP A 48 6.62 -2.35 -11.51
C ASP A 48 5.94 -2.48 -10.14
N HIS A 49 6.70 -2.80 -9.11
CA HIS A 49 6.17 -2.92 -7.76
C HIS A 49 7.29 -2.79 -6.72
N ILE A 50 6.92 -2.55 -5.48
CA ILE A 50 7.87 -2.55 -4.36
C ILE A 50 8.40 -3.97 -4.18
N PRO A 51 9.72 -4.18 -4.10
CA PRO A 51 10.29 -5.51 -3.95
C PRO A 51 9.69 -6.28 -2.78
N GLY A 52 9.28 -7.52 -3.05
CA GLY A 52 8.68 -8.39 -2.03
C GLY A 52 7.23 -8.11 -1.72
N SER A 53 6.61 -7.12 -2.37
CA SER A 53 5.21 -6.82 -2.10
C SER A 53 4.27 -7.91 -2.63
N ILE A 54 3.15 -8.10 -1.93
CA ILE A 54 2.08 -9.01 -2.33
C ILE A 54 1.09 -8.24 -3.19
N SER A 55 0.60 -8.88 -4.26
CA SER A 55 -0.37 -8.29 -5.16
C SER A 55 -1.76 -8.84 -4.88
N ILE A 56 -2.68 -7.97 -4.46
CA ILE A 56 -4.10 -8.28 -4.36
C ILE A 56 -4.85 -7.06 -4.86
N SER A 57 -5.50 -7.16 -6.02
CA SER A 57 -6.26 -6.04 -6.54
C SER A 57 -7.39 -5.66 -5.60
N ARG A 58 -7.68 -4.35 -5.52
CA ARG A 58 -8.64 -3.82 -4.57
C ARG A 58 -10.02 -4.49 -4.66
N GLY A 59 -10.45 -4.86 -5.86
CA GLY A 59 -11.72 -5.54 -6.06
C GLY A 59 -11.80 -6.94 -5.48
N LYS A 60 -10.66 -7.55 -5.16
CA LYS A 60 -10.60 -8.91 -4.57
C LYS A 60 -10.09 -8.89 -3.13
N LEU A 61 -9.81 -7.72 -2.59
CA LEU A 61 -9.10 -7.59 -1.32
C LEU A 61 -9.79 -8.35 -0.19
N GLU A 62 -11.07 -8.09 0.03
CA GLU A 62 -11.81 -8.70 1.14
C GLU A 62 -11.90 -10.23 1.03
N MET A 63 -11.97 -10.76 -0.19
CA MET A 63 -12.07 -12.19 -0.41
C MET A 63 -10.75 -12.94 -0.22
N VAL A 64 -9.63 -12.27 -0.46
CA VAL A 64 -8.34 -12.97 -0.65
C VAL A 64 -7.37 -12.70 0.49
N VAL A 65 -7.46 -11.54 1.14
CA VAL A 65 -6.41 -11.08 2.06
C VAL A 65 -6.14 -12.03 3.22
N GLU A 66 -7.16 -12.65 3.79
CA GLU A 66 -6.97 -13.55 4.92
C GLU A 66 -6.16 -14.80 4.56
N SER A 67 -6.27 -15.28 3.33
CA SER A 67 -5.46 -16.43 2.90
C SER A 67 -4.00 -16.08 2.70
N LYS A 68 -3.69 -14.81 2.40
CA LYS A 68 -2.33 -14.36 2.14
C LYS A 68 -1.68 -13.72 3.36
N ILE A 69 -2.47 -13.07 4.20
CA ILE A 69 -2.01 -12.42 5.43
C ILE A 69 -2.97 -12.85 6.56
N PRO A 70 -2.81 -14.09 7.05
CA PRO A 70 -3.78 -14.63 8.02
C PRO A 70 -3.70 -14.02 9.41
N ASP A 71 -2.56 -13.45 9.80
CA ASP A 71 -2.40 -12.84 11.11
C ASP A 71 -2.91 -11.41 11.10
N LEU A 72 -3.97 -11.13 11.85
CA LEU A 72 -4.60 -9.81 11.91
C LEU A 72 -3.71 -8.74 12.55
N ASP A 73 -2.66 -9.13 13.25
CA ASP A 73 -1.72 -8.17 13.84
C ASP A 73 -0.52 -7.86 12.93
N THR A 74 -0.44 -8.48 11.77
CA THR A 74 0.62 -8.17 10.80
C THR A 74 0.54 -6.71 10.40
N PRO A 75 1.65 -5.96 10.48
CA PRO A 75 1.67 -4.62 9.91
C PRO A 75 1.53 -4.68 8.39
N VAL A 76 0.49 -4.08 7.85
CA VAL A 76 0.24 -4.08 6.41
C VAL A 76 0.35 -2.66 5.87
N LEU A 77 1.15 -2.50 4.82
CA LEU A 77 1.39 -1.21 4.18
C LEU A 77 0.75 -1.25 2.79
N CYS A 78 -0.47 -0.75 2.70
CA CYS A 78 -1.22 -0.72 1.45
C CYS A 78 -0.71 0.39 0.54
N TYR A 79 -0.58 0.13 -0.75
CA TYR A 79 -0.16 1.18 -1.66
C TYR A 79 -0.79 1.05 -3.04
N CYS A 80 -0.94 2.19 -3.68
CA CYS A 80 -1.25 2.33 -5.09
C CYS A 80 -0.16 3.21 -5.72
N ASN A 81 -0.47 3.90 -6.80
CA ASN A 81 0.51 4.81 -7.39
C ASN A 81 0.71 6.08 -6.58
N ALA A 82 -0.36 6.61 -6.00
CA ALA A 82 -0.35 7.81 -5.17
C ALA A 82 -0.90 7.53 -3.77
N VAL A 83 -2.15 7.89 -3.48
CA VAL A 83 -2.69 7.80 -2.13
C VAL A 83 -4.04 7.09 -2.07
N ASN A 84 -4.98 7.43 -2.95
CA ASN A 84 -6.40 7.15 -2.73
C ASN A 84 -6.74 5.67 -2.59
N ARG A 85 -6.33 4.83 -3.55
CA ARG A 85 -6.63 3.39 -3.49
C ARG A 85 -5.98 2.71 -2.30
N GLY A 86 -4.76 3.15 -1.96
CA GLY A 86 -4.04 2.61 -0.80
C GLY A 86 -4.75 2.95 0.50
N ALA A 87 -5.16 4.20 0.68
CA ALA A 87 -5.88 4.63 1.88
C ALA A 87 -7.23 3.92 2.02
N LEU A 88 -7.99 3.80 0.92
CA LEU A 88 -9.26 3.08 0.93
C LEU A 88 -9.06 1.61 1.32
N SER A 89 -7.99 0.99 0.83
CA SER A 89 -7.69 -0.40 1.16
C SER A 89 -7.27 -0.58 2.62
N ALA A 90 -6.46 0.32 3.15
CA ALA A 90 -6.07 0.27 4.56
C ALA A 90 -7.28 0.41 5.47
N ALA A 91 -8.21 1.31 5.14
CA ALA A 91 -9.44 1.46 5.90
C ALA A 91 -10.32 0.21 5.84
N THR A 92 -10.39 -0.45 4.68
CA THR A 92 -11.10 -1.72 4.52
C THR A 92 -10.49 -2.80 5.41
N LEU A 93 -9.16 -2.92 5.42
CA LEU A 93 -8.48 -3.90 6.27
C LEU A 93 -8.73 -3.62 7.75
N ALA A 94 -8.70 -2.36 8.16
CA ALA A 94 -9.01 -1.99 9.54
C ALA A 94 -10.43 -2.43 9.93
N ALA A 95 -11.39 -2.24 9.03
CA ALA A 95 -12.77 -2.68 9.25
C ALA A 95 -12.88 -4.20 9.36
N MET A 96 -11.97 -4.95 8.72
CA MET A 96 -11.94 -6.42 8.80
C MET A 96 -11.23 -6.93 10.06
N GLY A 97 -10.63 -6.05 10.86
CA GLY A 97 -9.97 -6.43 12.09
C GLY A 97 -8.45 -6.42 12.06
N TYR A 98 -7.83 -6.02 10.95
CA TYR A 98 -6.38 -5.85 10.91
C TYR A 98 -5.98 -4.67 11.78
N SER A 99 -5.19 -4.94 12.82
CA SER A 99 -4.89 -3.97 13.86
C SER A 99 -3.86 -2.92 13.46
N ASN A 100 -3.09 -3.19 12.41
CA ASN A 100 -1.99 -2.32 12.02
C ASN A 100 -1.93 -2.17 10.49
N ALA A 101 -3.08 -1.77 9.90
CA ALA A 101 -3.17 -1.49 8.47
C ALA A 101 -2.96 0.00 8.25
N ARG A 102 -1.97 0.34 7.44
CA ARG A 102 -1.61 1.72 7.08
C ARG A 102 -1.43 1.82 5.58
N TYR A 103 -1.32 3.04 5.05
CA TYR A 103 -1.03 3.23 3.64
C TYR A 103 0.31 3.96 3.48
N ILE A 104 0.95 3.73 2.33
CA ILE A 104 2.20 4.41 1.99
C ILE A 104 1.84 5.76 1.37
N ASP A 105 2.24 6.85 2.02
CA ASP A 105 1.97 8.20 1.53
C ASP A 105 2.74 8.43 0.23
N GLY A 106 2.04 8.84 -0.81
CA GLY A 106 2.60 8.98 -2.15
C GLY A 106 2.81 7.67 -2.90
N GLY A 107 2.55 6.52 -2.28
CA GLY A 107 2.53 5.21 -2.92
C GLY A 107 3.80 4.84 -3.66
N LEU A 108 3.65 4.09 -4.75
CA LEU A 108 4.78 3.64 -5.56
C LEU A 108 5.55 4.82 -6.18
N ASN A 109 4.86 5.90 -6.53
CA ASN A 109 5.51 7.08 -7.08
C ASN A 109 6.52 7.68 -6.09
N ALA A 110 6.13 7.83 -4.83
CA ALA A 110 7.03 8.35 -3.80
C ALA A 110 8.18 7.37 -3.52
N TYR A 111 7.87 6.09 -3.46
CA TYR A 111 8.89 5.05 -3.26
C TYR A 111 9.94 5.09 -4.37
N ASN A 112 9.49 5.16 -5.61
CA ASN A 112 10.40 5.19 -6.77
C ASN A 112 11.20 6.48 -6.85
N SER A 113 10.70 7.59 -6.32
CA SER A 113 11.45 8.85 -6.28
C SER A 113 12.70 8.76 -5.43
N LEU A 114 12.67 7.93 -4.39
CA LEU A 114 13.80 7.76 -3.48
C LEU A 114 14.71 6.62 -3.91
N THR A 115 14.12 5.50 -4.31
CA THR A 115 14.80 4.24 -4.53
C THR A 115 15.73 4.21 -5.74
N PRO A 116 15.42 4.82 -6.90
CA PRO A 116 16.28 4.71 -8.07
C PRO A 116 17.71 5.18 -7.85
N MET A 117 17.90 6.27 -7.11
CA MET A 117 19.25 6.77 -6.82
C MET A 117 20.01 5.82 -5.91
N THR A 118 19.36 5.38 -4.84
CA THR A 118 19.95 4.43 -3.89
C THR A 118 20.30 3.12 -4.58
N THR A 119 19.40 2.60 -5.40
CA THR A 119 19.62 1.36 -6.15
C THR A 119 20.81 1.49 -7.10
N LYS A 120 20.92 2.60 -7.81
CA LYS A 120 22.05 2.85 -8.72
C LYS A 120 23.36 2.90 -7.98
N GLU A 121 23.39 3.54 -6.83
CA GLU A 121 24.60 3.62 -6.02
C GLU A 121 25.02 2.24 -5.51
N GLU A 122 24.06 1.45 -5.08
CA GLU A 122 24.32 0.08 -4.61
C GLU A 122 24.81 -0.83 -5.74
N SER A 123 24.35 -0.61 -6.96
CA SER A 123 24.73 -1.42 -8.11
C SER A 123 26.16 -1.18 -8.55
N ASN A 124 26.71 -0.07 -8.19
CA ASN A 124 28.06 0.30 -8.57
C ASN A 124 29.08 -0.18 -7.53
#